data_ac1d03aae6392831c2b2d55f0d132fa7
#
_entry.id   ac1d03aae6392831c2b2d55f0d132fa7
#
_cell.length_a   1.000
_cell.length_b   1.000
_cell.length_c   1.000
_cell.angle_alpha   90.00
_cell.angle_beta   90.00
_cell.angle_gamma   90.00
#
_symmetry.space_group_name_H-M   'P 1'
#
loop_
_entity.id
_entity.type
_entity.pdbx_description
1 polymer ?
#
loop_
_entity_poly.entity_id
_entity_poly.type
_entity_poly.pdbx_seq_one_letter_code
_entity_poly.pdbx_strand_id
1 'polypeptide(L)'
;MTEIYFLIVAFLLLLAVFDLFVGVSNDAVNFLNSAIGAKVAKYRTVLIIASVGILIGAVMSAGMMDVARHGIMRPENYTFQEVMTIFLAVMVTDVIILDVFNTLGMPTSTTVSLVFELLGGTFILAMLKMHADPSLTIYDLLNSDKALSVIIAIFVSVAIAFFFGIIVQWISRLIFTFNYKKHLRYTIAIFGDIAFTTL
;
A
#
# COMPACT_ATOMS: atom_id res chain seq x y z
N MET A 1 13.43 4.03 -31.91
CA MET A 1 13.50 3.58 -30.49
C MET A 1 12.89 4.57 -29.52
N THR A 2 13.16 5.86 -29.61
CA THR A 2 12.58 6.92 -28.73
C THR A 2 11.05 6.94 -28.72
N GLU A 3 10.38 6.72 -29.82
CA GLU A 3 8.92 6.73 -29.91
C GLU A 3 8.26 5.57 -29.14
N ILE A 4 8.87 4.38 -29.15
CA ILE A 4 8.35 3.23 -28.39
C ILE A 4 8.43 3.49 -26.89
N TYR A 5 9.53 4.07 -26.41
CA TYR A 5 9.65 4.44 -24.99
C TYR A 5 8.63 5.50 -24.58
N PHE A 6 8.40 6.48 -25.43
CA PHE A 6 7.37 7.48 -25.18
C PHE A 6 5.98 6.87 -25.07
N LEU A 7 5.62 5.92 -25.94
CA LEU A 7 4.36 5.20 -25.89
C LEU A 7 4.25 4.35 -24.60
N ILE A 8 5.30 3.66 -24.19
CA ILE A 8 5.30 2.89 -22.94
C ILE A 8 5.14 3.80 -21.73
N VAL A 9 5.85 4.92 -21.69
CA VAL A 9 5.71 5.90 -20.59
C VAL A 9 4.30 6.50 -20.55
N ALA A 10 3.73 6.86 -21.70
CA ALA A 10 2.37 7.36 -21.78
C ALA A 10 1.35 6.31 -21.30
N PHE A 11 1.56 5.05 -21.65
CA PHE A 11 0.73 3.95 -21.21
C PHE A 11 0.90 3.68 -19.70
N LEU A 12 2.11 3.75 -19.16
CA LEU A 12 2.36 3.66 -17.71
C LEU A 12 1.68 4.80 -16.94
N LEU A 13 1.69 6.02 -17.46
CA LEU A 13 0.97 7.13 -16.86
C LEU A 13 -0.55 6.89 -16.86
N LEU A 14 -1.09 6.34 -17.94
CA LEU A 14 -2.50 5.97 -18.00
C LEU A 14 -2.83 4.88 -16.97
N LEU A 15 -2.01 3.83 -16.90
CA LEU A 15 -2.16 2.77 -15.89
C LEU A 15 -2.07 3.32 -14.47
N ALA A 16 -1.14 4.26 -14.20
CA ALA A 16 -1.02 4.89 -12.88
C ALA A 16 -2.30 5.63 -12.45
N VAL A 17 -3.02 6.25 -13.39
CA VAL A 17 -4.32 6.87 -13.10
C VAL A 17 -5.36 5.81 -12.75
N PHE A 18 -5.41 4.70 -13.50
CA PHE A 18 -6.31 3.59 -13.20
C PHE A 18 -5.98 2.92 -11.88
N ASP A 19 -4.70 2.67 -11.63
CA ASP A 19 -4.19 2.08 -10.39
C ASP A 19 -4.55 2.94 -9.17
N LEU A 20 -4.32 4.25 -9.27
CA LEU A 20 -4.73 5.19 -8.23
C LEU A 20 -6.24 5.11 -7.97
N PHE A 21 -7.06 5.02 -9.01
CA PHE A 21 -8.52 4.93 -8.87
C PHE A 21 -8.93 3.63 -8.19
N VAL A 22 -8.39 2.50 -8.63
CA VAL A 22 -8.73 1.16 -8.11
C VAL A 22 -8.16 0.97 -6.70
N GLY A 23 -6.91 1.39 -6.46
CA GLY A 23 -6.23 1.31 -5.17
C GLY A 23 -6.89 2.18 -4.10
N VAL A 24 -7.18 3.46 -4.40
CA VAL A 24 -7.91 4.33 -3.47
C VAL A 24 -9.30 3.79 -3.16
N SER A 25 -9.99 3.19 -4.15
CA SER A 25 -11.30 2.56 -3.92
C SER A 25 -11.18 1.36 -2.97
N ASN A 26 -10.15 0.55 -3.10
CA ASN A 26 -9.87 -0.59 -2.22
C ASN A 26 -9.54 -0.12 -0.79
N ASP A 27 -8.61 0.82 -0.66
CA ASP A 27 -8.17 1.33 0.62
C ASP A 27 -9.28 2.10 1.36
N ALA A 28 -10.14 2.83 0.63
CA ALA A 28 -11.26 3.55 1.23
C ALA A 28 -12.19 2.64 2.03
N VAL A 29 -12.41 1.40 1.60
CA VAL A 29 -13.20 0.41 2.35
C VAL A 29 -12.55 0.11 3.70
N ASN A 30 -11.23 -0.04 3.74
CA ASN A 30 -10.48 -0.35 4.96
C ASN A 30 -10.58 0.77 6.01
N PHE A 31 -10.51 2.04 5.57
CA PHE A 31 -10.45 3.20 6.47
C PHE A 31 -11.83 3.78 6.79
N LEU A 32 -12.76 3.78 5.84
CA LEU A 32 -14.01 4.53 5.97
C LEU A 32 -15.20 3.67 6.38
N ASN A 33 -15.10 2.35 6.29
CA ASN A 33 -16.22 1.44 6.51
C ASN A 33 -16.84 1.59 7.89
N SER A 34 -16.00 1.71 8.94
CA SER A 34 -16.45 1.90 10.32
C SER A 34 -17.14 3.27 10.52
N ALA A 35 -16.58 4.33 9.94
CA ALA A 35 -17.14 5.68 10.06
C ALA A 35 -18.50 5.81 9.33
N ILE A 36 -18.60 5.20 8.13
CA ILE A 36 -19.84 5.18 7.35
C ILE A 36 -20.88 4.31 8.02
N GLY A 37 -20.50 3.11 8.47
CA GLY A 37 -21.39 2.16 9.14
C GLY A 37 -21.93 2.70 10.46
N ALA A 38 -21.09 3.37 11.26
CA ALA A 38 -21.49 4.03 12.51
C ALA A 38 -22.23 5.37 12.30
N LYS A 39 -22.32 5.85 11.06
CA LYS A 39 -22.98 7.14 10.71
C LYS A 39 -22.46 8.33 11.53
N VAL A 40 -21.14 8.38 11.80
CA VAL A 40 -20.50 9.42 12.62
C VAL A 40 -20.60 10.81 12.00
N ALA A 41 -20.68 10.89 10.66
CA ALA A 41 -20.86 12.13 9.91
C ALA A 41 -21.61 11.84 8.59
N LYS A 42 -21.96 12.93 7.85
CA LYS A 42 -22.54 12.80 6.53
C LYS A 42 -21.51 12.18 5.58
N TYR A 43 -21.95 11.32 4.68
CA TYR A 43 -21.10 10.62 3.70
C TYR A 43 -20.11 11.57 2.98
N ARG A 44 -20.62 12.72 2.48
CA ARG A 44 -19.79 13.74 1.82
C ARG A 44 -18.69 14.30 2.73
N THR A 45 -18.98 14.50 4.01
CA THR A 45 -17.99 15.01 4.99
C THR A 45 -16.88 13.99 5.21
N VAL A 46 -17.25 12.71 5.35
CA VAL A 46 -16.28 11.61 5.49
C VAL A 46 -15.36 11.54 4.26
N LEU A 47 -15.91 11.62 3.06
CA LEU A 47 -15.12 11.61 1.82
C LEU A 47 -14.19 12.82 1.70
N ILE A 48 -14.64 14.04 2.05
CA ILE A 48 -13.78 15.23 1.99
C ILE A 48 -12.60 15.09 2.94
N ILE A 49 -12.84 14.66 4.18
CA ILE A 49 -11.77 14.46 5.17
C ILE A 49 -10.78 13.41 4.67
N ALA A 50 -11.28 12.27 4.16
CA ALA A 50 -10.44 11.22 3.60
C ALA A 50 -9.59 11.71 2.42
N SER A 51 -10.19 12.48 1.50
CA SER A 51 -9.48 13.04 0.35
C SER A 51 -8.34 13.98 0.77
N VAL A 52 -8.58 14.83 1.77
CA VAL A 52 -7.52 15.70 2.32
C VAL A 52 -6.42 14.86 2.96
N GLY A 53 -6.77 13.81 3.73
CA GLY A 53 -5.81 12.88 4.31
C GLY A 53 -4.94 12.18 3.26
N ILE A 54 -5.55 11.70 2.18
CA ILE A 54 -4.82 11.06 1.06
C ILE A 54 -3.85 12.05 0.40
N LEU A 55 -4.27 13.30 0.16
CA LEU A 55 -3.40 14.32 -0.42
C LEU A 55 -2.19 14.61 0.46
N ILE A 56 -2.39 14.76 1.78
CA ILE A 56 -1.30 14.97 2.73
C ILE A 56 -0.37 13.76 2.76
N GLY A 57 -0.94 12.53 2.84
CA GLY A 57 -0.19 11.28 2.81
C GLY A 57 0.65 11.12 1.54
N ALA A 58 0.11 11.47 0.39
CA ALA A 58 0.83 11.41 -0.89
C ALA A 58 2.05 12.34 -0.90
N VAL A 59 1.94 13.54 -0.34
CA VAL A 59 3.08 14.48 -0.22
C VAL A 59 4.16 13.93 0.71
N MET A 60 3.78 13.17 1.73
CA MET A 60 4.70 12.63 2.74
C MET A 60 5.24 11.23 2.42
N SER A 61 4.89 10.64 1.29
CA SER A 61 5.16 9.24 0.93
C SER A 61 6.56 8.95 0.36
N ALA A 62 7.50 9.89 0.42
CA ALA A 62 8.84 9.76 -0.21
C ALA A 62 9.61 8.47 0.18
N GLY A 63 9.51 8.02 1.43
CA GLY A 63 10.19 6.81 1.91
C GLY A 63 9.69 5.51 1.25
N MET A 64 8.40 5.43 0.96
CA MET A 64 7.79 4.28 0.29
C MET A 64 8.26 4.16 -1.16
N MET A 65 8.45 5.30 -1.83
CA MET A 65 8.99 5.35 -3.19
C MET A 65 10.42 4.79 -3.27
N ASP A 66 11.24 5.03 -2.26
CA ASP A 66 12.60 4.50 -2.20
C ASP A 66 12.63 2.98 -2.06
N VAL A 67 11.73 2.40 -1.26
CA VAL A 67 11.57 0.94 -1.15
C VAL A 67 11.19 0.31 -2.49
N ALA A 68 10.28 0.94 -3.24
CA ALA A 68 9.88 0.45 -4.55
C ALA A 68 11.03 0.51 -5.57
N ARG A 69 11.87 1.55 -5.52
CA ARG A 69 12.97 1.74 -6.48
C ARG A 69 14.21 0.90 -6.18
N HIS A 70 14.59 0.77 -4.92
CA HIS A 70 15.89 0.20 -4.51
C HIS A 70 15.75 -0.95 -3.50
N GLY A 71 14.51 -1.26 -3.08
CA GLY A 71 14.26 -2.21 -2.01
C GLY A 71 14.36 -3.67 -2.46
N ILE A 72 13.87 -4.00 -3.65
CA ILE A 72 13.66 -5.40 -4.08
C ILE A 72 14.61 -5.78 -5.21
N MET A 73 14.80 -4.91 -6.21
CA MET A 73 15.74 -5.14 -7.30
C MET A 73 17.05 -4.38 -7.07
N ARG A 74 18.09 -4.80 -7.78
CA ARG A 74 19.36 -4.06 -7.90
C ARG A 74 19.39 -3.38 -9.27
N PRO A 75 18.92 -2.12 -9.38
CA PRO A 75 18.69 -1.45 -10.66
C PRO A 75 19.95 -1.32 -11.51
N GLU A 76 21.12 -1.29 -10.87
CA GLU A 76 22.42 -1.23 -11.53
C GLU A 76 22.70 -2.41 -12.48
N ASN A 77 22.06 -3.55 -12.26
CA ASN A 77 22.22 -4.77 -13.05
C ASN A 77 21.13 -4.97 -14.10
N TYR A 78 20.24 -3.97 -14.25
CA TYR A 78 19.16 -3.98 -15.24
C TYR A 78 19.30 -2.84 -16.23
N THR A 79 18.98 -3.13 -17.48
CA THR A 79 18.81 -2.07 -18.49
C THR A 79 17.53 -1.29 -18.24
N PHE A 80 17.49 -0.06 -18.75
CA PHE A 80 16.27 0.76 -18.64
C PHE A 80 15.02 0.08 -19.21
N GLN A 81 15.19 -0.68 -20.30
CA GLN A 81 14.09 -1.45 -20.91
C GLN A 81 13.56 -2.53 -19.99
N GLU A 82 14.44 -3.26 -19.32
CA GLU A 82 14.08 -4.33 -18.38
C GLU A 82 13.33 -3.76 -17.18
N VAL A 83 13.81 -2.64 -16.63
CA VAL A 83 13.13 -1.94 -15.53
C VAL A 83 11.74 -1.47 -15.95
N MET A 84 11.62 -0.86 -17.13
CA MET A 84 10.30 -0.47 -17.66
C MET A 84 9.36 -1.66 -17.84
N THR A 85 9.89 -2.81 -18.28
CA THR A 85 9.10 -4.03 -18.44
C THR A 85 8.59 -4.56 -17.11
N ILE A 86 9.42 -4.55 -16.06
CA ILE A 86 9.01 -4.91 -14.70
C ILE A 86 7.87 -4.00 -14.24
N PHE A 87 8.05 -2.68 -14.29
CA PHE A 87 7.03 -1.74 -13.88
C PHE A 87 5.74 -1.85 -14.69
N LEU A 88 5.84 -2.10 -15.99
CA LEU A 88 4.66 -2.33 -16.82
C LEU A 88 3.89 -3.58 -16.37
N ALA A 89 4.60 -4.68 -16.12
CA ALA A 89 3.99 -5.92 -15.64
C ALA A 89 3.33 -5.72 -14.27
N VAL A 90 4.01 -5.05 -13.35
CA VAL A 90 3.48 -4.72 -12.01
C VAL A 90 2.21 -3.89 -12.12
N MET A 91 2.25 -2.76 -12.83
CA MET A 91 1.09 -1.87 -12.95
C MET A 91 -0.12 -2.55 -13.60
N VAL A 92 0.09 -3.37 -14.62
CA VAL A 92 -1.00 -4.14 -15.26
C VAL A 92 -1.57 -5.17 -14.29
N THR A 93 -0.71 -5.86 -13.56
CA THR A 93 -1.13 -6.89 -12.60
C THR A 93 -1.90 -6.27 -11.44
N ASP A 94 -1.39 -5.18 -10.86
CA ASP A 94 -1.99 -4.50 -9.70
C ASP A 94 -3.39 -3.98 -10.04
N VAL A 95 -3.55 -3.28 -11.17
CA VAL A 95 -4.86 -2.83 -11.63
C VAL A 95 -5.85 -3.99 -11.76
N ILE A 96 -5.44 -5.12 -12.35
CA ILE A 96 -6.32 -6.28 -12.55
C ILE A 96 -6.67 -6.93 -11.22
N ILE A 97 -5.68 -7.17 -10.36
CA ILE A 97 -5.88 -7.84 -9.07
C ILE A 97 -6.78 -6.99 -8.18
N LEU A 98 -6.48 -5.69 -8.03
CA LEU A 98 -7.27 -4.79 -7.20
C LEU A 98 -8.71 -4.65 -7.72
N ASP A 99 -8.92 -4.59 -9.03
CA ASP A 99 -10.27 -4.55 -9.63
C ASP A 99 -11.07 -5.83 -9.33
N VAL A 100 -10.42 -6.99 -9.42
CA VAL A 100 -11.02 -8.27 -9.05
C VAL A 100 -11.39 -8.29 -7.57
N PHE A 101 -10.48 -7.88 -6.66
CA PHE A 101 -10.77 -7.81 -5.23
C PHE A 101 -11.89 -6.82 -4.90
N ASN A 102 -11.91 -5.66 -5.55
CA ASN A 102 -12.98 -4.67 -5.40
C ASN A 102 -14.32 -5.23 -5.84
N THR A 103 -14.35 -5.91 -6.98
CA THR A 103 -15.58 -6.54 -7.53
C THR A 103 -16.11 -7.63 -6.60
N LEU A 104 -15.23 -8.40 -5.98
CA LEU A 104 -15.59 -9.46 -5.03
C LEU A 104 -15.89 -8.91 -3.62
N GLY A 105 -15.70 -7.62 -3.37
CA GLY A 105 -15.89 -7.00 -2.07
C GLY A 105 -14.86 -7.45 -1.02
N MET A 106 -13.67 -7.85 -1.48
CA MET A 106 -12.57 -8.30 -0.62
C MET A 106 -11.51 -7.20 -0.50
N PRO A 107 -11.51 -6.40 0.58
CA PRO A 107 -10.48 -5.40 0.80
C PRO A 107 -9.11 -6.08 0.98
N THR A 108 -8.10 -5.56 0.31
CA THR A 108 -6.73 -6.06 0.40
C THR A 108 -5.76 -4.93 0.75
N SER A 109 -4.48 -5.24 0.91
CA SER A 109 -3.43 -4.25 1.10
C SER A 109 -2.74 -3.96 -0.22
N THR A 110 -2.94 -2.78 -0.77
CA THR A 110 -2.29 -2.31 -2.01
C THR A 110 -0.76 -2.33 -1.88
N THR A 111 -0.22 -1.95 -0.73
CA THR A 111 1.22 -2.00 -0.45
C THR A 111 1.77 -3.43 -0.52
N VAL A 112 1.06 -4.40 0.04
CA VAL A 112 1.47 -5.82 0.02
C VAL A 112 1.41 -6.35 -1.41
N SER A 113 0.35 -6.04 -2.16
CA SER A 113 0.20 -6.39 -3.57
C SER A 113 1.41 -5.92 -4.36
N LEU A 114 1.69 -4.60 -4.34
CA LEU A 114 2.81 -3.98 -5.04
C LEU A 114 4.18 -4.62 -4.71
N VAL A 115 4.44 -4.93 -3.44
CA VAL A 115 5.70 -5.55 -3.01
C VAL A 115 5.86 -6.95 -3.61
N PHE A 116 4.81 -7.78 -3.56
CA PHE A 116 4.87 -9.14 -4.11
C PHE A 116 4.87 -9.15 -5.63
N GLU A 117 4.23 -8.22 -6.29
CA GLU A 117 4.27 -8.05 -7.74
C GLU A 117 5.66 -7.62 -8.23
N LEU A 118 6.28 -6.65 -7.56
CA LEU A 118 7.66 -6.26 -7.81
C LEU A 118 8.63 -7.42 -7.60
N LEU A 119 8.45 -8.16 -6.52
CA LEU A 119 9.25 -9.34 -6.23
C LEU A 119 9.09 -10.41 -7.33
N GLY A 120 7.85 -10.69 -7.74
CA GLY A 120 7.54 -11.65 -8.78
C GLY A 120 8.10 -11.24 -10.15
N GLY A 121 7.86 -10.01 -10.58
CA GLY A 121 8.38 -9.46 -11.84
C GLY A 121 9.90 -9.46 -11.90
N THR A 122 10.54 -9.00 -10.82
CA THR A 122 12.02 -9.01 -10.71
C THR A 122 12.56 -10.43 -10.70
N PHE A 123 11.94 -11.36 -9.98
CA PHE A 123 12.36 -12.76 -9.92
C PHE A 123 12.31 -13.44 -11.29
N ILE A 124 11.21 -13.29 -12.03
CA ILE A 124 11.07 -13.88 -13.36
C ILE A 124 12.12 -13.31 -14.32
N LEU A 125 12.32 -11.99 -14.32
CA LEU A 125 13.33 -11.40 -15.19
C LEU A 125 14.76 -11.81 -14.79
N ALA A 126 15.03 -11.94 -13.49
CA ALA A 126 16.31 -12.48 -13.00
C ALA A 126 16.55 -13.91 -13.49
N MET A 127 15.54 -14.77 -13.45
CA MET A 127 15.64 -16.13 -13.99
C MET A 127 15.95 -16.16 -15.49
N LEU A 128 15.30 -15.29 -16.26
CA LEU A 128 15.57 -15.17 -17.71
C LEU A 128 17.00 -14.67 -17.98
N LYS A 129 17.50 -13.70 -17.19
CA LYS A 129 18.88 -13.20 -17.32
C LYS A 129 19.92 -14.26 -16.96
N MET A 130 19.70 -15.00 -15.88
CA MET A 130 20.58 -16.10 -15.47
C MET A 130 20.60 -17.23 -16.51
N HIS A 131 19.49 -17.47 -17.21
CA HIS A 131 19.46 -18.44 -18.29
C HIS A 131 20.27 -17.95 -19.53
N ALA A 132 20.23 -16.64 -19.79
CA ALA A 132 20.99 -16.04 -20.90
C ALA A 132 22.49 -15.87 -20.58
N ASP A 133 22.82 -15.59 -19.31
CA ASP A 133 24.19 -15.43 -18.82
C ASP A 133 24.38 -16.22 -17.50
N PRO A 134 24.94 -17.45 -17.59
CA PRO A 134 25.18 -18.32 -16.44
C PRO A 134 26.19 -17.77 -15.42
N SER A 135 26.89 -16.68 -15.69
CA SER A 135 27.80 -16.04 -14.74
C SER A 135 27.05 -15.22 -13.67
N LEU A 136 25.80 -14.84 -13.96
CA LEU A 136 24.95 -14.06 -13.02
C LEU A 136 24.32 -14.99 -11.98
N THR A 137 24.23 -14.47 -10.75
CA THR A 137 23.52 -15.15 -9.67
C THR A 137 22.26 -14.38 -9.28
N ILE A 138 21.33 -15.05 -8.57
CA ILE A 138 20.12 -14.41 -8.08
C ILE A 138 20.43 -13.23 -7.15
N TYR A 139 21.51 -13.30 -6.41
CA TYR A 139 21.96 -12.26 -5.47
C TYR A 139 22.48 -10.99 -6.18
N ASP A 140 22.95 -11.12 -7.42
CA ASP A 140 23.38 -9.98 -8.24
C ASP A 140 22.19 -9.18 -8.77
N LEU A 141 21.07 -9.84 -8.97
CA LEU A 141 19.89 -9.29 -9.60
C LEU A 141 18.81 -8.87 -8.60
N LEU A 142 18.61 -9.68 -7.56
CA LEU A 142 17.58 -9.46 -6.55
C LEU A 142 18.21 -9.16 -5.19
N ASN A 143 17.70 -8.16 -4.51
CA ASN A 143 18.10 -7.85 -3.14
C ASN A 143 17.33 -8.73 -2.15
N SER A 144 17.75 -10.00 -2.06
CA SER A 144 17.06 -11.01 -1.28
C SER A 144 16.94 -10.66 0.21
N ASP A 145 17.96 -10.02 0.78
CA ASP A 145 17.94 -9.62 2.19
C ASP A 145 16.91 -8.55 2.49
N LYS A 146 16.84 -7.54 1.61
CA LYS A 146 15.81 -6.50 1.71
C LYS A 146 14.42 -7.03 1.41
N ALA A 147 14.26 -7.87 0.40
CA ALA A 147 12.98 -8.50 0.09
C ALA A 147 12.46 -9.31 1.28
N LEU A 148 13.32 -10.13 1.90
CA LEU A 148 12.98 -10.88 3.11
C LEU A 148 12.65 -9.96 4.28
N SER A 149 13.42 -8.91 4.50
CA SER A 149 13.15 -7.91 5.55
C SER A 149 11.80 -7.26 5.40
N VAL A 150 11.41 -6.89 4.16
CA VAL A 150 10.09 -6.29 3.87
C VAL A 150 8.96 -7.28 4.15
N ILE A 151 9.11 -8.54 3.73
CA ILE A 151 8.12 -9.59 4.00
C ILE A 151 7.95 -9.81 5.51
N ILE A 152 9.06 -9.93 6.26
CA ILE A 152 9.02 -10.07 7.71
C ILE A 152 8.37 -8.85 8.37
N ALA A 153 8.71 -7.63 7.93
CA ALA A 153 8.13 -6.40 8.44
C ALA A 153 6.61 -6.34 8.25
N ILE A 154 6.10 -6.83 7.11
CA ILE A 154 4.66 -6.93 6.86
C ILE A 154 3.99 -7.83 7.92
N PHE A 155 4.49 -9.04 8.14
CA PHE A 155 3.91 -9.95 9.13
C PHE A 155 4.04 -9.43 10.56
N VAL A 156 5.18 -8.84 10.91
CA VAL A 156 5.41 -8.24 12.22
C VAL A 156 4.47 -7.06 12.46
N SER A 157 4.26 -6.21 11.45
CA SER A 157 3.33 -5.07 11.55
C SER A 157 1.89 -5.52 11.81
N VAL A 158 1.44 -6.60 11.15
CA VAL A 158 0.11 -7.19 11.38
C VAL A 158 -0.01 -7.72 12.82
N ALA A 159 1.01 -8.43 13.32
CA ALA A 159 1.01 -8.92 14.68
C ALA A 159 0.96 -7.77 15.71
N ILE A 160 1.79 -6.74 15.50
CA ILE A 160 1.80 -5.52 16.34
C ILE A 160 0.43 -4.84 16.32
N ALA A 161 -0.13 -4.60 15.13
CA ALA A 161 -1.44 -3.97 14.97
C ALA A 161 -2.55 -4.75 15.69
N PHE A 162 -2.52 -6.08 15.61
CA PHE A 162 -3.46 -6.96 16.30
C PHE A 162 -3.35 -6.81 17.83
N PHE A 163 -2.14 -6.89 18.38
CA PHE A 163 -1.91 -6.75 19.82
C PHE A 163 -2.34 -5.38 20.34
N PHE A 164 -1.89 -4.31 19.69
CA PHE A 164 -2.26 -2.95 20.09
C PHE A 164 -3.76 -2.70 19.90
N GLY A 165 -4.35 -3.23 18.83
CA GLY A 165 -5.79 -3.15 18.59
C GLY A 165 -6.61 -3.77 19.73
N ILE A 166 -6.21 -4.94 20.24
CA ILE A 166 -6.85 -5.56 21.41
C ILE A 166 -6.74 -4.66 22.64
N ILE A 167 -5.55 -4.12 22.92
CA ILE A 167 -5.31 -3.26 24.09
C ILE A 167 -6.15 -1.99 24.00
N VAL A 168 -6.09 -1.30 22.86
CA VAL A 168 -6.86 -0.06 22.65
C VAL A 168 -8.37 -0.31 22.73
N GLN A 169 -8.85 -1.40 22.13
CA GLN A 169 -10.25 -1.76 22.21
C GLN A 169 -10.69 -2.09 23.63
N TRP A 170 -9.84 -2.77 24.41
CA TRP A 170 -10.12 -3.09 25.80
C TRP A 170 -10.18 -1.81 26.66
N ILE A 171 -9.19 -0.91 26.52
CA ILE A 171 -9.17 0.39 27.20
C ILE A 171 -10.39 1.23 26.80
N SER A 172 -10.71 1.28 25.52
CA SER A 172 -11.88 2.02 25.02
C SER A 172 -13.18 1.50 25.64
N ARG A 173 -13.33 0.19 25.80
CA ARG A 173 -14.49 -0.41 26.49
C ARG A 173 -14.59 -0.02 27.96
N LEU A 174 -13.46 0.12 28.65
CA LEU A 174 -13.44 0.57 30.05
C LEU A 174 -13.82 2.05 30.19
N ILE A 175 -13.35 2.89 29.25
CA ILE A 175 -13.60 4.35 29.26
C ILE A 175 -15.03 4.67 28.79
N PHE A 176 -15.44 4.06 27.67
CA PHE A 176 -16.77 4.25 27.08
C PHE A 176 -17.73 3.18 27.60
N THR A 177 -18.17 3.32 28.85
CA THR A 177 -19.20 2.44 29.48
C THR A 177 -20.58 2.67 28.86
N PHE A 178 -21.56 1.83 29.17
CA PHE A 178 -22.94 1.94 28.69
C PHE A 178 -23.56 3.34 28.93
N ASN A 179 -23.03 4.13 29.85
CA ASN A 179 -23.49 5.50 30.11
C ASN A 179 -22.54 6.56 29.54
N TYR A 180 -22.05 6.32 28.32
CA TYR A 180 -21.07 7.17 27.64
C TYR A 180 -21.50 8.63 27.49
N LYS A 181 -22.82 8.94 27.50
CA LYS A 181 -23.36 10.31 27.35
C LYS A 181 -23.02 11.22 28.50
N LYS A 182 -22.82 10.68 29.72
CA LYS A 182 -22.61 11.47 30.92
C LYS A 182 -21.31 12.28 30.92
N HIS A 183 -20.24 11.76 30.26
CA HIS A 183 -18.93 12.41 30.18
C HIS A 183 -18.42 12.55 28.76
N LEU A 184 -19.32 12.49 27.78
CA LEU A 184 -18.98 12.40 26.34
C LEU A 184 -17.99 13.47 25.89
N ARG A 185 -18.19 14.73 26.35
CA ARG A 185 -17.33 15.87 25.97
C ARG A 185 -15.86 15.67 26.37
N TYR A 186 -15.62 15.21 27.59
CA TYR A 186 -14.25 14.99 28.09
C TYR A 186 -13.64 13.74 27.49
N THR A 187 -14.41 12.68 27.38
CA THR A 187 -13.93 11.40 26.83
C THR A 187 -13.58 11.51 25.36
N ILE A 188 -14.40 12.23 24.56
CA ILE A 188 -14.09 12.48 23.15
C ILE A 188 -12.87 13.39 22.99
N ALA A 189 -12.73 14.43 23.83
CA ALA A 189 -11.56 15.31 23.75
C ALA A 189 -10.27 14.52 24.02
N ILE A 190 -10.18 13.79 25.14
CA ILE A 190 -8.98 13.01 25.50
C ILE A 190 -8.69 11.92 24.46
N PHE A 191 -9.70 11.16 24.04
CA PHE A 191 -9.50 10.08 23.06
C PHE A 191 -9.16 10.65 21.68
N GLY A 192 -9.80 11.76 21.29
CA GLY A 192 -9.51 12.45 20.04
C GLY A 192 -8.11 13.04 20.02
N ASP A 193 -7.67 13.66 21.09
CA ASP A 193 -6.32 14.20 21.21
C ASP A 193 -5.25 13.08 21.13
N ILE A 194 -5.44 11.97 21.84
CA ILE A 194 -4.53 10.81 21.77
C ILE A 194 -4.52 10.25 20.35
N ALA A 195 -5.67 10.02 19.73
CA ALA A 195 -5.76 9.49 18.38
C ALA A 195 -5.10 10.40 17.35
N PHE A 196 -5.24 11.73 17.52
CA PHE A 196 -4.66 12.71 16.60
C PHE A 196 -3.15 12.88 16.77
N THR A 197 -2.63 12.70 17.98
CA THR A 197 -1.18 12.81 18.27
C THR A 197 -0.41 11.54 17.95
N THR A 198 -1.10 10.40 17.76
CA THR A 198 -0.47 9.11 17.40
C THR A 198 -0.51 8.80 15.90
N LEU A 199 -1.13 9.65 15.10
CA LEU A 199 -1.13 9.59 13.64
C LEU A 199 0.13 10.25 13.07
#